data_ff9c92925155ae7ac13563e587f412b7
#
_entry.id   ff9c92925155ae7ac13563e587f412b7
#
_cell.length_a   1.000
_cell.length_b   1.000
_cell.length_c   1.000
_cell.angle_alpha   90.00
_cell.angle_beta   90.00
_cell.angle_gamma   90.00
#
_symmetry.space_group_name_H-M   'P 1'
#
loop_
_entity.id
_entity.type
_entity.pdbx_description
1 polymer ?
#
loop_
_entity_poly.entity_id
_entity_poly.type
_entity_poly.pdbx_seq_one_letter_code
_entity_poly.pdbx_strand_id
1 'polypeptide(L)'
;MNKICIVYTHHKLGDLIWQLPYIKAISQHHQTNIDLVVREKTQAQNILKDLKHINQIFYNDFRKGLFYWVDVFKLVKLFKSEKYDFVYILDKVNKPAIAAKMAKIKNIIGPGLKNQKKWLTVKNFLNEEDLKLNYSERSQKLLKINSITIENKYPNLEIDVESLKKNNSNLLVNGKKIAFGVDSFEDYKMWYEEDFIKLADLLFEKKLFNYIYLVCSPEKSHIAKKIITESNKNYFIDCSNKDLQGVILAIKNSDFFLGNNSGPLNLAAALGIKSFGLIANDPVSELKYSKIIPIVPKDYVD
;
A
#
# COMPACT_ATOMS: atom_id res chain seq x y z
N MET A 1 3.20 4.07 -29.66
CA MET A 1 2.60 3.74 -28.36
C MET A 1 3.08 4.78 -27.35
N ASN A 2 2.19 5.41 -26.58
CA ASN A 2 2.61 6.42 -25.60
C ASN A 2 3.43 5.78 -24.48
N LYS A 3 4.51 6.43 -24.05
CA LYS A 3 5.30 6.02 -22.88
C LYS A 3 4.85 6.82 -21.66
N ILE A 4 4.47 6.15 -20.58
CA ILE A 4 3.78 6.74 -19.44
C ILE A 4 4.53 6.44 -18.15
N CYS A 5 4.73 7.48 -17.36
CA CYS A 5 5.26 7.37 -16.01
C CYS A 5 4.22 7.84 -14.99
N ILE A 6 4.04 7.08 -13.92
CA ILE A 6 3.27 7.48 -12.75
C ILE A 6 4.21 7.71 -11.59
N VAL A 7 4.07 8.83 -10.89
CA VAL A 7 4.88 9.17 -9.72
C VAL A 7 3.99 9.25 -8.49
N TYR A 8 4.36 8.49 -7.44
CA TYR A 8 3.72 8.52 -6.14
C TYR A 8 4.77 8.62 -5.03
N THR A 9 4.71 9.68 -4.19
CA THR A 9 5.83 10.05 -3.32
C THR A 9 5.67 9.63 -1.86
N HIS A 10 4.56 9.00 -1.48
CA HIS A 10 4.37 8.48 -0.12
C HIS A 10 5.31 7.29 0.15
N HIS A 11 5.63 7.07 1.41
CA HIS A 11 6.63 6.07 1.82
C HIS A 11 6.02 4.82 2.45
N LYS A 12 4.73 4.85 2.79
CA LYS A 12 4.05 3.70 3.41
C LYS A 12 3.53 2.75 2.33
N LEU A 13 3.72 1.46 2.56
CA LEU A 13 3.22 0.39 1.67
C LEU A 13 1.70 0.45 1.50
N GLY A 14 0.95 0.63 2.60
CA GLY A 14 -0.51 0.72 2.58
C GLY A 14 -1.02 1.85 1.67
N ASP A 15 -0.37 3.02 1.72
CA ASP A 15 -0.72 4.17 0.87
C ASP A 15 -0.51 3.86 -0.63
N LEU A 16 0.54 3.12 -0.97
CA LEU A 16 0.79 2.68 -2.35
C LEU A 16 -0.28 1.68 -2.81
N ILE A 17 -0.65 0.72 -1.96
CA ILE A 17 -1.70 -0.25 -2.25
C ILE A 17 -3.01 0.46 -2.60
N TRP A 18 -3.35 1.54 -1.90
CA TRP A 18 -4.55 2.32 -2.19
C TRP A 18 -4.52 3.03 -3.55
N GLN A 19 -3.35 3.19 -4.16
CA GLN A 19 -3.21 3.78 -5.50
C GLN A 19 -3.32 2.77 -6.65
N LEU A 20 -3.27 1.47 -6.37
CA LEU A 20 -3.29 0.43 -7.42
C LEU A 20 -4.48 0.52 -8.39
N PRO A 21 -5.73 0.78 -7.95
CA PRO A 21 -6.85 0.94 -8.87
C PRO A 21 -6.64 2.08 -9.86
N TYR A 22 -6.05 3.19 -9.42
CA TYR A 22 -5.82 4.39 -10.23
C TYR A 22 -4.64 4.20 -11.18
N ILE A 23 -3.59 3.51 -10.74
CA ILE A 23 -2.45 3.10 -11.57
C ILE A 23 -2.94 2.20 -12.71
N LYS A 24 -3.77 1.20 -12.40
CA LYS A 24 -4.38 0.30 -13.39
C LYS A 24 -5.28 1.05 -14.37
N ALA A 25 -6.12 1.98 -13.88
CA ALA A 25 -7.02 2.77 -14.72
C ALA A 25 -6.25 3.64 -15.74
N ILE A 26 -5.12 4.25 -15.33
CA ILE A 26 -4.26 5.01 -16.27
C ILE A 26 -3.67 4.09 -17.33
N SER A 27 -3.16 2.92 -16.96
CA SER A 27 -2.64 1.92 -17.91
C SER A 27 -3.72 1.49 -18.93
N GLN A 28 -4.92 1.18 -18.46
CA GLN A 28 -6.06 0.80 -19.31
C GLN A 28 -6.49 1.92 -20.26
N HIS A 29 -6.57 3.17 -19.76
CA HIS A 29 -6.94 4.33 -20.57
C HIS A 29 -5.98 4.55 -21.74
N HIS A 30 -4.70 4.34 -21.53
CA HIS A 30 -3.67 4.51 -22.56
C HIS A 30 -3.36 3.21 -23.33
N GLN A 31 -3.95 2.09 -22.94
CA GLN A 31 -3.71 0.76 -23.54
C GLN A 31 -2.22 0.39 -23.58
N THR A 32 -1.48 0.73 -22.52
CA THR A 32 -0.04 0.50 -22.43
C THR A 32 0.39 0.22 -20.98
N ASN A 33 1.45 -0.56 -20.82
CA ASN A 33 2.09 -0.72 -19.52
C ASN A 33 2.77 0.58 -19.12
N ILE A 34 2.81 0.83 -17.81
CA ILE A 34 3.33 2.07 -17.24
C ILE A 34 4.63 1.84 -16.47
N ASP A 35 5.46 2.85 -16.40
CA ASP A 35 6.57 2.91 -15.47
C ASP A 35 6.13 3.63 -14.19
N LEU A 36 6.57 3.13 -13.05
CA LEU A 36 6.22 3.67 -11.74
C LEU A 36 7.44 4.22 -11.03
N VAL A 37 7.35 5.45 -10.51
CA VAL A 37 8.38 6.04 -9.65
C VAL A 37 7.82 6.18 -8.23
N VAL A 38 8.44 5.51 -7.28
CA VAL A 38 8.03 5.47 -5.86
C VAL A 38 9.23 5.60 -4.93
N ARG A 39 8.99 5.59 -3.63
CA ARG A 39 10.07 5.47 -2.63
C ARG A 39 10.47 4.02 -2.43
N GLU A 40 11.76 3.78 -2.18
CA GLU A 40 12.29 2.44 -1.88
C GLU A 40 11.61 1.81 -0.65
N LYS A 41 11.29 2.61 0.38
CA LYS A 41 10.57 2.16 1.58
C LYS A 41 9.21 1.52 1.32
N THR A 42 8.60 1.74 0.15
CA THR A 42 7.35 1.06 -0.25
C THR A 42 7.57 -0.39 -0.61
N GLN A 43 8.82 -0.81 -0.87
CA GLN A 43 9.17 -2.15 -1.36
C GLN A 43 8.36 -2.58 -2.61
N ALA A 44 8.02 -1.61 -3.45
CA ALA A 44 7.12 -1.80 -4.59
C ALA A 44 7.55 -2.95 -5.52
N GLN A 45 8.85 -3.12 -5.76
CA GLN A 45 9.37 -4.22 -6.60
C GLN A 45 8.95 -5.60 -6.07
N ASN A 46 8.89 -5.77 -4.75
CA ASN A 46 8.55 -7.05 -4.12
C ASN A 46 7.07 -7.41 -4.25
N ILE A 47 6.19 -6.42 -4.44
CA ILE A 47 4.73 -6.62 -4.45
C ILE A 47 4.07 -6.36 -5.80
N LEU A 48 4.69 -5.59 -6.69
CA LEU A 48 4.07 -5.15 -7.94
C LEU A 48 4.70 -5.76 -9.20
N LYS A 49 5.79 -6.51 -9.08
CA LYS A 49 6.52 -7.10 -10.23
C LYS A 49 5.66 -8.03 -11.09
N ASP A 50 4.64 -8.66 -10.48
CA ASP A 50 3.77 -9.62 -11.16
C ASP A 50 2.55 -8.94 -11.83
N LEU A 51 2.37 -7.63 -11.63
CA LEU A 51 1.27 -6.87 -12.22
C LEU A 51 1.55 -6.54 -13.68
N LYS A 52 0.80 -7.18 -14.59
CA LYS A 52 0.99 -7.09 -16.05
C LYS A 52 0.96 -5.67 -16.62
N HIS A 53 0.31 -4.73 -15.94
CA HIS A 53 0.18 -3.35 -16.39
C HIS A 53 1.33 -2.44 -15.91
N ILE A 54 2.28 -2.97 -15.14
CA ILE A 54 3.50 -2.27 -14.72
C ILE A 54 4.67 -2.81 -15.55
N ASN A 55 5.43 -1.91 -16.19
CA ASN A 55 6.60 -2.26 -16.99
C ASN A 55 7.87 -2.21 -16.14
N GLN A 56 8.16 -1.06 -15.53
CA GLN A 56 9.33 -0.88 -14.69
C GLN A 56 8.99 -0.07 -13.43
N ILE A 57 9.77 -0.31 -12.36
CA ILE A 57 9.67 0.42 -11.10
C ILE A 57 11.01 1.08 -10.83
N PHE A 58 10.98 2.40 -10.68
CA PHE A 58 12.13 3.23 -10.34
C PHE A 58 11.98 3.80 -8.93
N TYR A 59 13.08 4.01 -8.26
CA TYR A 59 13.09 4.56 -6.90
C TYR A 59 13.65 5.98 -6.86
N ASN A 60 12.97 6.83 -6.07
CA ASN A 60 13.45 8.17 -5.72
C ASN A 60 13.05 8.48 -4.28
N ASP A 61 13.97 9.04 -3.50
CA ASP A 61 13.73 9.26 -2.07
C ASP A 61 12.84 10.46 -1.77
N PHE A 62 12.72 11.39 -2.71
CA PHE A 62 11.95 12.62 -2.54
C PHE A 62 12.34 13.39 -1.26
N ARG A 63 13.65 13.45 -0.92
CA ARG A 63 14.18 14.10 0.28
C ARG A 63 13.91 15.60 0.29
N LYS A 64 13.91 16.20 1.47
CA LYS A 64 13.81 17.66 1.68
C LYS A 64 15.19 18.27 1.91
N GLY A 65 15.24 19.59 2.07
CA GLY A 65 16.49 20.31 2.39
C GLY A 65 17.53 20.26 1.26
N LEU A 66 18.78 20.08 1.61
CA LEU A 66 19.92 20.11 0.67
C LEU A 66 19.81 19.10 -0.47
N PHE A 67 19.24 17.94 -0.21
CA PHE A 67 19.06 16.88 -1.21
C PHE A 67 17.87 17.08 -2.13
N TYR A 68 17.08 18.14 -1.95
CA TYR A 68 15.90 18.41 -2.76
C TYR A 68 16.21 18.41 -4.26
N TRP A 69 17.20 19.19 -4.66
CA TRP A 69 17.59 19.34 -6.05
C TRP A 69 18.30 18.11 -6.62
N VAL A 70 19.05 17.38 -5.78
CA VAL A 70 19.64 16.09 -6.19
C VAL A 70 18.56 15.14 -6.67
N ASP A 71 17.46 15.01 -5.92
CA ASP A 71 16.35 14.14 -6.28
C ASP A 71 15.56 14.66 -7.49
N VAL A 72 15.44 16.01 -7.64
CA VAL A 72 14.87 16.61 -8.86
C VAL A 72 15.70 16.25 -10.08
N PHE A 73 17.04 16.44 -10.03
CA PHE A 73 17.91 16.13 -11.16
C PHE A 73 17.96 14.65 -11.51
N LYS A 74 17.87 13.75 -10.51
CA LYS A 74 17.70 12.30 -10.75
C LYS A 74 16.45 12.03 -11.58
N LEU A 75 15.30 12.64 -11.21
CA LEU A 75 14.06 12.53 -11.97
C LEU A 75 14.18 13.14 -13.37
N VAL A 76 14.80 14.30 -13.52
CA VAL A 76 15.04 14.93 -14.85
C VAL A 76 15.83 14.00 -15.75
N LYS A 77 16.90 13.38 -15.22
CA LYS A 77 17.72 12.42 -15.97
C LYS A 77 16.86 11.22 -16.40
N LEU A 78 16.11 10.64 -15.49
CA LEU A 78 15.20 9.53 -15.77
C LEU A 78 14.18 9.91 -16.84
N PHE A 79 13.47 11.02 -16.69
CA PHE A 79 12.44 11.44 -17.63
C PHE A 79 12.99 11.73 -19.04
N LYS A 80 14.21 12.26 -19.13
CA LYS A 80 14.90 12.49 -20.42
C LYS A 80 15.38 11.19 -21.07
N SER A 81 15.93 10.24 -20.29
CA SER A 81 16.41 8.95 -20.82
C SER A 81 15.27 8.12 -21.34
N GLU A 82 14.17 8.08 -20.59
CA GLU A 82 13.00 7.26 -20.90
C GLU A 82 12.06 7.90 -21.92
N LYS A 83 12.13 9.22 -22.15
CA LYS A 83 11.35 9.97 -23.16
C LYS A 83 9.84 9.80 -22.99
N TYR A 84 9.34 10.01 -21.78
CA TYR A 84 7.90 9.87 -21.50
C TYR A 84 7.06 10.91 -22.25
N ASP A 85 5.91 10.47 -22.75
CA ASP A 85 4.87 11.34 -23.34
C ASP A 85 3.96 11.93 -22.24
N PHE A 86 3.72 11.15 -21.18
CA PHE A 86 2.88 11.50 -20.06
C PHE A 86 3.58 11.22 -18.73
N VAL A 87 3.45 12.17 -17.80
CA VAL A 87 3.81 11.98 -16.39
C VAL A 87 2.59 12.29 -15.53
N TYR A 88 2.07 11.27 -14.86
CA TYR A 88 1.00 11.39 -13.87
C TYR A 88 1.60 11.49 -12.47
N ILE A 89 1.12 12.45 -11.67
CA ILE A 89 1.53 12.65 -10.29
C ILE A 89 0.29 12.46 -9.43
N LEU A 90 0.26 11.41 -8.59
CA LEU A 90 -0.92 11.06 -7.81
C LEU A 90 -0.99 11.74 -6.43
N ASP A 91 -0.06 12.65 -6.14
CA ASP A 91 -0.04 13.42 -4.91
C ASP A 91 0.27 14.91 -5.14
N LYS A 92 0.18 15.71 -4.05
CA LYS A 92 0.34 17.18 -4.10
C LYS A 92 1.79 17.70 -4.08
N VAL A 93 2.78 16.83 -4.22
CA VAL A 93 4.20 17.19 -4.14
C VAL A 93 4.67 17.82 -5.45
N ASN A 94 5.38 18.95 -5.34
CA ASN A 94 5.83 19.72 -6.51
C ASN A 94 7.03 19.10 -7.25
N LYS A 95 7.89 18.38 -6.54
CA LYS A 95 9.18 17.90 -7.05
C LYS A 95 9.06 17.12 -8.36
N PRO A 96 8.15 16.13 -8.51
CA PRO A 96 7.99 15.43 -9.78
C PRO A 96 7.52 16.34 -10.91
N ALA A 97 6.63 17.30 -10.62
CA ALA A 97 6.11 18.25 -11.62
C ALA A 97 7.23 19.19 -12.13
N ILE A 98 8.08 19.68 -11.21
CA ILE A 98 9.26 20.47 -11.56
C ILE A 98 10.19 19.67 -12.47
N ALA A 99 10.52 18.44 -12.08
CA ALA A 99 11.41 17.58 -12.85
C ALA A 99 10.85 17.28 -14.26
N ALA A 100 9.55 16.97 -14.35
CA ALA A 100 8.88 16.71 -15.62
C ALA A 100 8.88 17.94 -16.54
N LYS A 101 8.66 19.14 -15.97
CA LYS A 101 8.75 20.42 -16.71
C LYS A 101 10.16 20.69 -17.23
N MET A 102 11.19 20.47 -16.39
CA MET A 102 12.60 20.61 -16.78
C MET A 102 13.01 19.57 -17.84
N ALA A 103 12.43 18.38 -17.81
CA ALA A 103 12.64 17.36 -18.82
C ALA A 103 11.86 17.63 -20.13
N LYS A 104 11.04 18.70 -20.19
CA LYS A 104 10.21 19.10 -21.33
C LYS A 104 9.12 18.05 -21.70
N ILE A 105 8.61 17.35 -20.68
CA ILE A 105 7.47 16.44 -20.87
C ILE A 105 6.25 17.23 -21.34
N LYS A 106 5.57 16.72 -22.38
CA LYS A 106 4.42 17.42 -22.99
C LYS A 106 3.19 17.38 -22.08
N ASN A 107 2.88 16.22 -21.51
CA ASN A 107 1.68 16.00 -20.71
C ASN A 107 2.05 15.72 -19.25
N ILE A 108 1.97 16.74 -18.42
CA ILE A 108 2.22 16.65 -16.97
C ILE A 108 0.88 16.86 -16.28
N ILE A 109 0.39 15.78 -15.66
CA ILE A 109 -0.92 15.69 -15.02
C ILE A 109 -0.73 15.48 -13.53
N GLY A 110 -1.48 16.20 -12.72
CA GLY A 110 -1.43 16.08 -11.27
C GLY A 110 -2.56 16.82 -10.59
N PRO A 111 -2.74 16.69 -9.27
CA PRO A 111 -3.80 17.35 -8.52
C PRO A 111 -3.83 18.86 -8.67
N GLY A 112 -2.70 19.51 -8.95
CA GLY A 112 -2.61 20.96 -9.10
C GLY A 112 -2.80 21.74 -7.80
N LEU A 113 -2.76 21.06 -6.66
CA LEU A 113 -2.96 21.67 -5.34
C LEU A 113 -1.74 22.50 -4.93
N LYS A 114 -1.99 23.61 -4.22
CA LYS A 114 -0.96 24.56 -3.79
C LYS A 114 -0.16 25.08 -4.99
N ASN A 115 1.18 25.04 -4.89
CA ASN A 115 2.08 25.54 -5.95
C ASN A 115 2.30 24.55 -7.10
N GLN A 116 1.77 23.33 -7.04
CA GLN A 116 1.99 22.31 -8.06
C GLN A 116 1.42 22.73 -9.42
N LYS A 117 0.27 23.41 -9.46
CA LYS A 117 -0.41 23.89 -10.68
C LYS A 117 0.47 24.69 -11.63
N LYS A 118 1.52 25.38 -11.12
CA LYS A 118 2.45 26.16 -11.92
C LYS A 118 3.32 25.31 -12.86
N TRP A 119 3.50 24.04 -12.53
CA TRP A 119 4.40 23.12 -13.19
C TRP A 119 3.66 22.12 -14.10
N LEU A 120 2.34 22.02 -13.96
CA LEU A 120 1.53 21.14 -14.78
C LEU A 120 1.28 21.74 -16.16
N THR A 121 1.21 20.89 -17.20
CA THR A 121 0.88 21.30 -18.56
C THR A 121 -0.60 21.06 -18.88
N VAL A 122 -1.18 20.01 -18.32
CA VAL A 122 -2.63 19.77 -18.41
C VAL A 122 -3.33 20.55 -17.30
N LYS A 123 -4.37 21.32 -17.66
CA LYS A 123 -5.05 22.25 -16.75
C LYS A 123 -6.26 21.66 -16.03
N ASN A 124 -6.56 20.38 -16.26
CA ASN A 124 -7.61 19.65 -15.55
C ASN A 124 -7.07 19.18 -14.21
N PHE A 125 -7.16 19.99 -13.19
CA PHE A 125 -6.69 19.73 -11.83
C PHE A 125 -7.77 20.03 -10.77
N LEU A 126 -7.51 19.62 -9.54
CA LEU A 126 -8.42 19.72 -8.41
C LEU A 126 -8.53 21.15 -7.88
N ASN A 127 -9.62 21.45 -7.15
CA ASN A 127 -9.79 22.69 -6.41
C ASN A 127 -9.06 22.63 -5.06
N GLU A 128 -8.76 23.77 -4.45
CA GLU A 128 -8.09 23.82 -3.14
C GLU A 128 -8.93 23.18 -2.01
N GLU A 129 -10.26 23.19 -2.12
CA GLU A 129 -11.16 22.50 -1.18
C GLU A 129 -10.92 20.98 -1.16
N ASP A 130 -10.45 20.42 -2.27
CA ASP A 130 -10.13 18.99 -2.41
C ASP A 130 -8.92 18.54 -1.58
N LEU A 131 -8.22 19.48 -0.93
CA LEU A 131 -7.22 19.16 0.09
C LEU A 131 -7.79 18.36 1.27
N LYS A 132 -9.08 18.52 1.55
CA LYS A 132 -9.80 17.80 2.61
C LYS A 132 -10.04 16.33 2.26
N LEU A 133 -10.04 15.99 0.98
CA LEU A 133 -10.23 14.62 0.53
C LEU A 133 -9.04 13.75 0.92
N ASN A 134 -9.29 12.48 1.21
CA ASN A 134 -8.21 11.51 1.40
C ASN A 134 -7.47 11.20 0.07
N TYR A 135 -6.39 10.44 0.14
CA TYR A 135 -5.53 10.17 -1.03
C TYR A 135 -6.28 9.45 -2.15
N SER A 136 -7.13 8.48 -1.81
CA SER A 136 -7.92 7.73 -2.79
C SER A 136 -8.96 8.60 -3.48
N GLU A 137 -9.68 9.42 -2.71
CA GLU A 137 -10.68 10.36 -3.25
C GLU A 137 -10.05 11.38 -4.20
N ARG A 138 -8.89 11.92 -3.83
CA ARG A 138 -8.15 12.85 -4.70
C ARG A 138 -7.74 12.20 -6.01
N SER A 139 -7.19 10.98 -5.96
CA SER A 139 -6.83 10.25 -7.18
C SER A 139 -8.04 9.92 -8.02
N GLN A 140 -9.15 9.47 -7.40
CA GLN A 140 -10.40 9.21 -8.11
C GLN A 140 -10.93 10.46 -8.82
N LYS A 141 -10.97 11.60 -8.12
CA LYS A 141 -11.44 12.86 -8.68
C LYS A 141 -10.51 13.37 -9.78
N LEU A 142 -9.18 13.26 -9.59
CA LEU A 142 -8.19 13.64 -10.61
C LEU A 142 -8.39 12.84 -11.90
N LEU A 143 -8.56 11.54 -11.81
CA LEU A 143 -8.78 10.69 -12.98
C LEU A 143 -10.10 11.05 -13.68
N LYS A 144 -11.17 11.24 -12.92
CA LYS A 144 -12.49 11.61 -13.46
C LYS A 144 -12.45 12.91 -14.26
N ILE A 145 -11.81 13.98 -13.75
CA ILE A 145 -11.73 15.27 -14.47
C ILE A 145 -10.82 15.22 -15.69
N ASN A 146 -9.96 14.18 -15.79
CA ASN A 146 -9.14 13.89 -16.96
C ASN A 146 -9.75 12.79 -17.84
N SER A 147 -11.05 12.49 -17.70
CA SER A 147 -11.82 11.53 -18.51
C SER A 147 -11.28 10.10 -18.46
N ILE A 148 -10.64 9.71 -17.35
CA ILE A 148 -10.13 8.36 -17.12
C ILE A 148 -11.14 7.59 -16.29
N THR A 149 -11.67 6.50 -16.85
CA THR A 149 -12.64 5.61 -16.18
C THR A 149 -11.93 4.67 -15.24
N ILE A 150 -12.49 4.49 -14.04
CA ILE A 150 -12.03 3.54 -13.03
C ILE A 150 -13.05 2.41 -12.95
N GLU A 151 -12.71 1.25 -13.51
CA GLU A 151 -13.61 0.09 -13.53
C GLU A 151 -13.79 -0.54 -12.16
N ASN A 152 -12.70 -0.63 -11.41
CA ASN A 152 -12.72 -1.16 -10.05
C ASN A 152 -11.94 -0.22 -9.12
N LYS A 153 -12.60 0.24 -8.07
CA LYS A 153 -12.01 1.15 -7.07
C LYS A 153 -11.26 0.44 -5.94
N TYR A 154 -11.36 -0.88 -5.87
CA TYR A 154 -10.71 -1.65 -4.81
C TYR A 154 -9.32 -2.10 -5.23
N PRO A 155 -8.30 -1.96 -4.35
CA PRO A 155 -6.99 -2.52 -4.59
C PRO A 155 -7.06 -4.04 -4.84
N ASN A 156 -6.29 -4.51 -5.81
CA ASN A 156 -6.12 -5.92 -6.10
C ASN A 156 -4.67 -6.21 -6.44
N LEU A 157 -4.10 -7.20 -5.75
CA LEU A 157 -2.74 -7.68 -5.96
C LEU A 157 -2.78 -9.11 -6.49
N GLU A 158 -2.24 -9.30 -7.68
CA GLU A 158 -1.98 -10.60 -8.27
C GLU A 158 -0.52 -10.97 -7.94
N ILE A 159 -0.32 -12.11 -7.30
CA ILE A 159 0.99 -12.58 -6.84
C ILE A 159 1.20 -14.01 -7.30
N ASP A 160 2.39 -14.31 -7.82
CA ASP A 160 2.82 -15.68 -8.09
C ASP A 160 3.11 -16.43 -6.78
N VAL A 161 2.09 -17.10 -6.26
CA VAL A 161 2.15 -17.85 -5.00
C VAL A 161 3.14 -19.00 -5.06
N GLU A 162 3.29 -19.67 -6.22
CA GLU A 162 4.18 -20.82 -6.36
C GLU A 162 5.66 -20.41 -6.22
N SER A 163 6.02 -19.24 -6.74
CA SER A 163 7.34 -18.66 -6.52
C SER A 163 7.62 -18.37 -5.05
N LEU A 164 6.63 -17.88 -4.31
CA LEU A 164 6.76 -17.59 -2.87
C LEU A 164 6.94 -18.84 -2.02
N LYS A 165 6.24 -19.94 -2.36
CA LYS A 165 6.30 -21.21 -1.63
C LYS A 165 7.70 -21.83 -1.65
N LYS A 166 8.43 -21.70 -2.77
CA LYS A 166 9.78 -22.27 -2.91
C LYS A 166 10.74 -21.77 -1.84
N ASN A 167 10.65 -20.48 -1.50
CA ASN A 167 11.58 -19.83 -0.57
C ASN A 167 11.08 -19.81 0.89
N ASN A 168 9.81 -20.15 1.12
CA ASN A 168 9.13 -20.02 2.41
C ASN A 168 8.35 -21.29 2.79
N SER A 169 8.82 -22.47 2.43
CA SER A 169 8.13 -23.75 2.66
C SER A 169 7.80 -24.02 4.13
N ASN A 170 8.57 -23.48 5.06
CA ASN A 170 8.35 -23.59 6.50
C ASN A 170 7.09 -22.85 6.99
N LEU A 171 6.48 -22.01 6.16
CA LEU A 171 5.19 -21.35 6.45
C LEU A 171 3.99 -22.18 5.95
N LEU A 172 4.23 -23.30 5.28
CA LEU A 172 3.17 -24.15 4.74
C LEU A 172 2.76 -25.18 5.80
N VAL A 173 1.71 -24.85 6.55
CA VAL A 173 1.11 -25.75 7.54
C VAL A 173 -0.28 -26.20 7.09
N ASN A 174 -0.70 -27.41 7.51
CA ASN A 174 -2.02 -27.95 7.19
C ASN A 174 -3.06 -27.48 8.21
N GLY A 175 -4.30 -27.30 7.74
CA GLY A 175 -5.41 -26.89 8.58
C GLY A 175 -5.82 -25.43 8.37
N LYS A 176 -6.80 -24.97 9.15
CA LYS A 176 -7.31 -23.59 9.12
C LYS A 176 -6.29 -22.61 9.74
N LYS A 177 -6.08 -21.49 9.11
CA LYS A 177 -5.07 -20.51 9.49
C LYS A 177 -5.64 -19.09 9.52
N ILE A 178 -5.15 -18.32 10.47
CA ILE A 178 -5.44 -16.89 10.61
C ILE A 178 -4.13 -16.13 10.58
N ALA A 179 -4.09 -14.96 9.98
CA ALA A 179 -2.98 -14.04 10.18
C ALA A 179 -3.41 -12.91 11.12
N PHE A 180 -2.61 -12.66 12.16
CA PHE A 180 -2.75 -11.52 13.05
C PHE A 180 -1.70 -10.45 12.72
N GLY A 181 -2.14 -9.25 12.35
CA GLY A 181 -1.29 -8.07 12.20
C GLY A 181 -1.19 -7.33 13.54
N VAL A 182 -0.15 -7.65 14.32
CA VAL A 182 -0.08 -7.25 15.73
C VAL A 182 0.58 -5.89 15.96
N ASP A 183 1.18 -5.28 14.92
CA ASP A 183 1.79 -3.96 15.01
C ASP A 183 1.11 -2.88 14.17
N SER A 184 1.48 -1.64 14.45
CA SER A 184 1.24 -0.48 13.63
C SER A 184 2.42 0.48 13.74
N PHE A 185 2.60 1.39 12.78
CA PHE A 185 3.61 2.43 12.85
C PHE A 185 3.36 3.37 14.05
N GLU A 186 2.10 3.73 14.26
CA GLU A 186 1.66 4.55 15.39
C GLU A 186 1.22 3.67 16.56
N ASP A 187 1.85 3.85 17.75
CA ASP A 187 1.58 3.00 18.92
C ASP A 187 0.13 3.11 19.42
N TYR A 188 -0.49 4.28 19.31
CA TYR A 188 -1.89 4.49 19.72
C TYR A 188 -2.92 3.72 18.88
N LYS A 189 -2.50 3.13 17.77
CA LYS A 189 -3.33 2.29 16.90
C LYS A 189 -3.21 0.80 17.23
N MET A 190 -2.34 0.46 18.16
CA MET A 190 -2.10 -0.94 18.47
C MET A 190 -3.03 -1.43 19.57
N TRP A 191 -3.60 -2.59 19.33
CA TRP A 191 -4.29 -3.37 20.34
C TRP A 191 -3.27 -4.06 21.21
N TYR A 192 -3.60 -4.32 22.49
CA TYR A 192 -2.66 -4.90 23.45
C TYR A 192 -2.37 -6.37 23.15
N GLU A 193 -1.16 -6.82 23.43
CA GLU A 193 -0.71 -8.20 23.21
C GLU A 193 -1.58 -9.21 23.95
N GLU A 194 -1.97 -8.89 25.18
CA GLU A 194 -2.83 -9.73 26.03
C GLU A 194 -4.21 -9.96 25.40
N ASP A 195 -4.74 -8.99 24.69
CA ASP A 195 -6.03 -9.11 24.04
C ASP A 195 -5.95 -9.95 22.75
N PHE A 196 -4.82 -9.89 22.04
CA PHE A 196 -4.55 -10.84 20.95
C PHE A 196 -4.45 -12.27 21.48
N ILE A 197 -3.83 -12.50 22.64
CA ILE A 197 -3.74 -13.82 23.30
C ILE A 197 -5.13 -14.31 23.69
N LYS A 198 -5.93 -13.50 24.40
CA LYS A 198 -7.31 -13.85 24.80
C LYS A 198 -8.19 -14.20 23.60
N LEU A 199 -8.09 -13.41 22.52
CA LEU A 199 -8.82 -13.68 21.28
C LEU A 199 -8.38 -15.00 20.66
N ALA A 200 -7.08 -15.26 20.61
CA ALA A 200 -6.53 -16.49 20.06
C ALA A 200 -7.04 -17.72 20.84
N ASP A 201 -6.99 -17.68 22.17
CA ASP A 201 -7.49 -18.76 23.02
C ASP A 201 -8.99 -19.01 22.78
N LEU A 202 -9.81 -17.97 22.75
CA LEU A 202 -11.25 -18.06 22.47
C LEU A 202 -11.54 -18.70 21.11
N LEU A 203 -10.79 -18.29 20.07
CA LEU A 203 -10.96 -18.82 18.72
C LEU A 203 -10.49 -20.29 18.62
N PHE A 204 -9.44 -20.64 19.36
CA PHE A 204 -8.94 -22.02 19.44
C PHE A 204 -9.90 -22.96 20.16
N GLU A 205 -10.44 -22.56 21.29
CA GLU A 205 -11.48 -23.32 22.03
C GLU A 205 -12.70 -23.60 21.16
N LYS A 206 -13.09 -22.63 20.31
CA LYS A 206 -14.17 -22.77 19.33
C LYS A 206 -13.78 -23.56 18.08
N LYS A 207 -12.55 -24.09 17.99
CA LYS A 207 -12.03 -24.87 16.86
C LYS A 207 -12.11 -24.14 15.51
N LEU A 208 -11.93 -22.82 15.52
CA LEU A 208 -12.05 -21.99 14.34
C LEU A 208 -10.75 -21.94 13.51
N PHE A 209 -9.61 -22.29 14.11
CA PHE A 209 -8.31 -22.38 13.43
C PHE A 209 -7.42 -23.46 14.06
N ASN A 210 -6.31 -23.76 13.36
CA ASN A 210 -5.23 -24.63 13.83
C ASN A 210 -3.94 -23.83 14.10
N TYR A 211 -3.68 -22.79 13.30
CA TYR A 211 -2.46 -21.96 13.40
C TYR A 211 -2.77 -20.47 13.21
N ILE A 212 -1.98 -19.64 13.89
CA ILE A 212 -1.99 -18.18 13.76
C ILE A 212 -0.60 -17.72 13.32
N TYR A 213 -0.53 -17.05 12.17
CA TYR A 213 0.66 -16.31 11.75
C TYR A 213 0.69 -14.95 12.46
N LEU A 214 1.74 -14.67 13.22
CA LEU A 214 1.96 -13.35 13.80
C LEU A 214 2.77 -12.49 12.86
N VAL A 215 2.12 -11.49 12.27
CA VAL A 215 2.71 -10.55 11.31
C VAL A 215 2.97 -9.23 11.98
N CYS A 216 4.23 -8.81 11.99
CA CYS A 216 4.66 -7.47 12.40
C CYS A 216 5.97 -7.08 11.70
N SER A 217 6.35 -5.81 11.81
CA SER A 217 7.63 -5.33 11.30
C SER A 217 8.82 -5.90 12.11
N PRO A 218 10.00 -6.07 11.50
CA PRO A 218 11.19 -6.54 12.23
C PRO A 218 11.54 -5.65 13.43
N GLU A 219 11.32 -4.33 13.31
CA GLU A 219 11.57 -3.36 14.37
C GLU A 219 10.68 -3.58 15.61
N LYS A 220 9.49 -4.17 15.41
CA LYS A 220 8.52 -4.50 16.46
C LYS A 220 8.39 -6.01 16.73
N SER A 221 9.39 -6.80 16.34
CA SER A 221 9.41 -8.26 16.55
C SER A 221 9.26 -8.68 18.02
N HIS A 222 9.59 -7.80 18.97
CA HIS A 222 9.39 -8.04 20.40
C HIS A 222 7.91 -8.27 20.76
N ILE A 223 6.95 -7.69 20.02
CA ILE A 223 5.51 -7.88 20.23
C ILE A 223 5.11 -9.32 19.93
N ALA A 224 5.50 -9.85 18.77
CA ALA A 224 5.22 -11.25 18.41
C ALA A 224 5.87 -12.23 19.39
N LYS A 225 7.11 -11.97 19.80
CA LYS A 225 7.82 -12.77 20.79
C LYS A 225 7.13 -12.76 22.15
N LYS A 226 6.66 -11.59 22.61
CA LYS A 226 5.90 -11.46 23.86
C LYS A 226 4.62 -12.28 23.80
N ILE A 227 3.82 -12.17 22.74
CA ILE A 227 2.59 -12.96 22.53
C ILE A 227 2.89 -14.47 22.63
N ILE A 228 3.93 -14.96 21.95
CA ILE A 228 4.30 -16.37 21.96
C ILE A 228 4.72 -16.82 23.37
N THR A 229 5.57 -16.05 24.05
CA THR A 229 6.10 -16.39 25.36
C THR A 229 5.01 -16.39 26.44
N GLU A 230 4.15 -15.37 26.48
CA GLU A 230 3.11 -15.22 27.48
C GLU A 230 1.95 -16.20 27.28
N SER A 231 1.60 -16.49 26.02
CA SER A 231 0.55 -17.50 25.73
C SER A 231 0.99 -18.92 26.05
N ASN A 232 2.29 -19.21 25.92
CA ASN A 232 2.86 -20.56 26.05
C ASN A 232 2.11 -21.61 25.20
N LYS A 233 1.70 -21.22 23.97
CA LYS A 233 0.95 -22.06 23.02
C LYS A 233 1.75 -22.33 21.76
N ASN A 234 1.57 -23.51 21.18
CA ASN A 234 2.30 -23.98 20.00
C ASN A 234 1.59 -23.70 18.66
N TYR A 235 0.43 -23.06 18.68
CA TYR A 235 -0.31 -22.71 17.44
C TYR A 235 0.11 -21.38 16.80
N PHE A 236 0.97 -20.60 17.47
CA PHE A 236 1.53 -19.39 16.89
C PHE A 236 2.74 -19.68 16.00
N ILE A 237 2.78 -19.01 14.84
CA ILE A 237 3.91 -19.03 13.90
C ILE A 237 4.44 -17.60 13.79
N ASP A 238 5.69 -17.40 14.21
CA ASP A 238 6.34 -16.08 14.15
C ASP A 238 6.75 -15.75 12.71
N CYS A 239 6.16 -14.69 12.19
CA CYS A 239 6.51 -14.09 10.89
C CYS A 239 7.23 -12.75 11.01
N SER A 240 7.60 -12.30 12.22
CA SER A 240 8.21 -10.99 12.46
C SER A 240 9.58 -10.78 11.79
N ASN A 241 10.32 -11.87 11.59
CA ASN A 241 11.64 -11.85 10.95
C ASN A 241 11.61 -12.33 9.49
N LYS A 242 10.42 -12.44 8.90
CA LYS A 242 10.28 -12.78 7.49
C LYS A 242 10.42 -11.52 6.63
N ASP A 243 10.97 -11.71 5.44
CA ASP A 243 10.92 -10.68 4.41
C ASP A 243 9.46 -10.44 3.95
N LEU A 244 9.24 -9.41 3.16
CA LEU A 244 7.90 -9.08 2.69
C LEU A 244 7.27 -10.23 1.88
N GLN A 245 8.05 -11.03 1.17
CA GLN A 245 7.55 -12.18 0.41
C GLN A 245 7.04 -13.29 1.35
N GLY A 246 7.75 -13.57 2.44
CA GLY A 246 7.30 -14.49 3.48
C GLY A 246 6.03 -14.01 4.18
N VAL A 247 5.93 -12.71 4.47
CA VAL A 247 4.72 -12.09 5.03
C VAL A 247 3.53 -12.22 4.06
N ILE A 248 3.75 -11.95 2.76
CA ILE A 248 2.73 -12.13 1.72
C ILE A 248 2.24 -13.58 1.67
N LEU A 249 3.16 -14.55 1.73
CA LEU A 249 2.80 -15.97 1.72
C LEU A 249 1.99 -16.35 2.96
N ALA A 250 2.41 -15.92 4.16
CA ALA A 250 1.67 -16.18 5.40
C ALA A 250 0.23 -15.63 5.32
N ILE A 251 0.07 -14.39 4.86
CA ILE A 251 -1.24 -13.76 4.67
C ILE A 251 -2.05 -14.52 3.60
N LYS A 252 -1.45 -14.83 2.45
CA LYS A 252 -2.13 -15.51 1.34
C LYS A 252 -2.55 -16.94 1.67
N ASN A 253 -1.81 -17.59 2.57
CA ASN A 253 -2.09 -18.94 3.07
C ASN A 253 -3.12 -18.94 4.25
N SER A 254 -3.61 -17.77 4.66
CA SER A 254 -4.59 -17.62 5.73
C SER A 254 -6.02 -17.57 5.20
N ASP A 255 -6.98 -18.11 5.97
CA ASP A 255 -8.40 -18.07 5.67
C ASP A 255 -8.97 -16.66 5.89
N PHE A 256 -8.42 -15.93 6.87
CA PHE A 256 -8.71 -14.51 7.09
C PHE A 256 -7.55 -13.81 7.82
N PHE A 257 -7.59 -12.50 7.79
CA PHE A 257 -6.65 -11.60 8.46
C PHE A 257 -7.40 -10.77 9.50
N LEU A 258 -6.81 -10.59 10.68
CA LEU A 258 -7.25 -9.64 11.70
C LEU A 258 -6.04 -8.85 12.19
N GLY A 259 -6.16 -7.54 12.31
CA GLY A 259 -5.03 -6.76 12.83
C GLY A 259 -5.28 -5.27 12.92
N ASN A 260 -4.31 -4.59 13.48
CA ASN A 260 -4.30 -3.14 13.63
C ASN A 260 -4.35 -2.44 12.26
N ASN A 261 -4.88 -1.21 12.22
CA ASN A 261 -4.89 -0.40 10.99
C ASN A 261 -3.45 -0.06 10.54
N SER A 262 -2.91 -0.89 9.66
CA SER A 262 -1.50 -0.90 9.27
C SER A 262 -1.29 -1.36 7.82
N GLY A 263 -0.04 -1.36 7.36
CA GLY A 263 0.31 -1.84 6.02
C GLY A 263 -0.11 -3.29 5.73
N PRO A 264 0.16 -4.25 6.63
CA PRO A 264 -0.28 -5.65 6.47
C PRO A 264 -1.79 -5.83 6.32
N LEU A 265 -2.62 -5.04 6.99
CA LEU A 265 -4.07 -5.07 6.84
C LEU A 265 -4.50 -4.69 5.41
N ASN A 266 -3.92 -3.61 4.86
CA ASN A 266 -4.18 -3.17 3.50
C ASN A 266 -3.68 -4.20 2.46
N LEU A 267 -2.54 -4.81 2.74
CA LEU A 267 -1.95 -5.87 1.93
C LEU A 267 -2.88 -7.10 1.89
N ALA A 268 -3.38 -7.55 3.03
CA ALA A 268 -4.30 -8.69 3.14
C ALA A 268 -5.58 -8.46 2.33
N ALA A 269 -6.19 -7.27 2.47
CA ALA A 269 -7.38 -6.91 1.72
C ALA A 269 -7.12 -6.89 0.20
N ALA A 270 -5.97 -6.35 -0.24
CA ALA A 270 -5.58 -6.31 -1.64
C ALA A 270 -5.27 -7.70 -2.22
N LEU A 271 -4.76 -8.61 -1.41
CA LEU A 271 -4.56 -10.03 -1.76
C LEU A 271 -5.86 -10.83 -1.82
N GLY A 272 -7.00 -10.21 -1.53
CA GLY A 272 -8.31 -10.85 -1.55
C GLY A 272 -8.63 -11.69 -0.31
N ILE A 273 -7.85 -11.56 0.76
CA ILE A 273 -8.12 -12.24 2.03
C ILE A 273 -9.19 -11.45 2.80
N LYS A 274 -10.18 -12.14 3.36
CA LYS A 274 -11.18 -11.53 4.23
C LYS A 274 -10.48 -10.88 5.43
N SER A 275 -10.55 -9.55 5.52
CA SER A 275 -9.72 -8.76 6.44
C SER A 275 -10.58 -7.99 7.44
N PHE A 276 -10.26 -8.14 8.72
CA PHE A 276 -10.86 -7.41 9.83
C PHE A 276 -9.84 -6.43 10.39
N GLY A 277 -10.18 -5.13 10.37
CA GLY A 277 -9.31 -4.06 10.85
C GLY A 277 -9.71 -3.57 12.23
N LEU A 278 -8.80 -3.66 13.18
CA LEU A 278 -8.93 -3.03 14.50
C LEU A 278 -8.66 -1.53 14.33
N ILE A 279 -9.71 -0.72 14.41
CA ILE A 279 -9.64 0.72 14.17
C ILE A 279 -9.74 1.44 15.50
N ALA A 280 -8.70 2.18 15.87
CA ALA A 280 -8.72 3.00 17.09
C ALA A 280 -9.45 4.33 16.83
N ASN A 281 -8.71 5.34 16.34
CA ASN A 281 -9.24 6.69 16.14
C ASN A 281 -9.20 7.17 14.69
N ASP A 282 -8.86 6.27 13.74
CA ASP A 282 -8.86 6.64 12.31
C ASP A 282 -10.29 6.64 11.76
N PRO A 283 -10.61 7.52 10.81
CA PRO A 283 -11.92 7.54 10.19
C PRO A 283 -12.22 6.23 9.45
N VAL A 284 -13.30 5.54 9.82
CA VAL A 284 -13.77 4.32 9.12
C VAL A 284 -14.16 4.64 7.68
N SER A 285 -14.63 5.84 7.43
CA SER A 285 -14.96 6.34 6.09
C SER A 285 -13.79 6.23 5.11
N GLU A 286 -12.54 6.25 5.56
CA GLU A 286 -11.36 6.04 4.70
C GLU A 286 -11.26 4.59 4.18
N LEU A 287 -11.80 3.62 4.91
CA LEU A 287 -11.75 2.19 4.55
C LEU A 287 -12.74 1.80 3.45
N LYS A 288 -13.68 2.65 3.07
CA LYS A 288 -14.65 2.39 1.97
C LYS A 288 -13.99 2.08 0.61
N TYR A 289 -12.70 2.37 0.45
CA TYR A 289 -11.87 2.08 -0.73
C TYR A 289 -11.04 0.80 -0.60
N SER A 290 -11.20 0.08 0.50
CA SER A 290 -10.62 -1.24 0.73
C SER A 290 -11.74 -2.22 1.08
N LYS A 291 -11.50 -3.51 0.94
CA LYS A 291 -12.47 -4.53 1.37
C LYS A 291 -12.25 -4.94 2.84
N ILE A 292 -11.90 -3.99 3.69
CA ILE A 292 -11.64 -4.19 5.11
C ILE A 292 -12.96 -4.05 5.88
N ILE A 293 -13.22 -4.99 6.77
CA ILE A 293 -14.34 -4.95 7.71
C ILE A 293 -13.82 -4.29 8.99
N PRO A 294 -14.28 -3.05 9.32
CA PRO A 294 -13.79 -2.36 10.51
C PRO A 294 -14.37 -2.96 11.79
N ILE A 295 -13.53 -3.09 12.80
CA ILE A 295 -13.90 -3.36 14.18
C ILE A 295 -13.51 -2.11 14.97
N VAL A 296 -14.48 -1.46 15.58
CA VAL A 296 -14.31 -0.19 16.29
C VAL A 296 -14.68 -0.33 17.77
N PRO A 297 -14.12 0.51 18.67
CA PRO A 297 -14.57 0.62 20.06
C PRO A 297 -16.06 0.98 20.15
N LYS A 298 -16.69 0.70 21.30
CA LYS A 298 -18.12 1.01 21.52
C LYS A 298 -18.44 2.50 21.49
N ASP A 299 -17.49 3.32 21.88
CA ASP A 299 -17.53 4.79 21.95
C ASP A 299 -16.92 5.48 20.73
N TYR A 300 -16.70 4.72 19.65
CA TYR A 300 -16.11 5.24 18.42
C TYR A 300 -17.04 6.30 17.77
N VAL A 301 -16.41 7.42 17.35
CA VAL A 301 -17.04 8.49 16.55
C VAL A 301 -16.24 8.65 15.25
N ASP A 302 -16.93 8.55 14.08
CA ASP A 302 -16.31 8.69 12.74
C ASP A 302 -16.13 10.17 12.34
#